data_7f78cdbbb80a7081067fdd1dda1b9502
#
_entry.id   7f78cdbbb80a7081067fdd1dda1b9502
#
_cell.length_a   1.000
_cell.length_b   1.000
_cell.length_c   1.000
_cell.angle_alpha   90.00
_cell.angle_beta   90.00
_cell.angle_gamma   90.00
#
_symmetry.space_group_name_H-M   'P 1'
#
loop_
_entity.id
_entity.type
_entity.pdbx_description
1 polymer ?
#
loop_
_entity_poly.entity_id
_entity_poly.type
_entity_poly.pdbx_seq_one_letter_code
_entity_poly.pdbx_strand_id
1 'polypeptide(L)'
;MKTFLWSFILFAGLAGLSACDEDERVDYQYLPDSVHQFVSTYFSDVKVVKAEKKNEEPRYKVWLSNGFELKFYKDGGWQKVDGNLQVLPSALQIDILPGNLLTYVATQYPTAEVVEAARYDWGYEVELNTAPLVELKFDNDGNVRQIDRG
;
A
#
# COMPACT_ATOMS: atom_id res chain seq x y z
N MET A 1 -54.11 -41.50 -31.45
CA MET A 1 -52.80 -41.68 -30.77
C MET A 1 -51.99 -40.41 -30.98
N LYS A 2 -51.83 -39.61 -29.93
CA LYS A 2 -51.10 -38.36 -29.99
C LYS A 2 -49.76 -38.57 -29.33
N THR A 3 -48.68 -38.52 -30.14
CA THR A 3 -47.30 -38.57 -29.69
C THR A 3 -46.89 -37.19 -29.26
N PHE A 4 -46.60 -37.00 -27.97
CA PHE A 4 -46.01 -35.80 -27.43
C PHE A 4 -44.47 -35.87 -27.61
N LEU A 5 -43.92 -35.00 -28.47
CA LEU A 5 -42.51 -34.71 -28.53
C LEU A 5 -42.15 -33.76 -27.39
N TRP A 6 -41.37 -34.26 -26.46
CA TRP A 6 -40.71 -33.41 -25.47
C TRP A 6 -39.39 -32.85 -26.05
N SER A 7 -39.42 -31.56 -26.32
CA SER A 7 -38.24 -30.81 -26.71
C SER A 7 -37.40 -30.50 -25.47
N PHE A 8 -36.24 -31.16 -25.36
CA PHE A 8 -35.23 -30.83 -24.36
C PHE A 8 -34.53 -29.56 -24.81
N ILE A 9 -34.80 -28.43 -24.18
CA ILE A 9 -34.02 -27.20 -24.32
C ILE A 9 -32.81 -27.36 -23.40
N LEU A 10 -31.63 -27.58 -24.04
CA LEU A 10 -30.35 -27.56 -23.36
C LEU A 10 -29.99 -26.12 -23.05
N PHE A 11 -30.15 -25.71 -21.81
CA PHE A 11 -29.68 -24.43 -21.30
C PHE A 11 -28.16 -24.56 -21.08
N ALA A 12 -27.36 -24.15 -22.08
CA ALA A 12 -25.93 -23.98 -21.90
C ALA A 12 -25.71 -22.77 -21.00
N GLY A 13 -25.53 -23.01 -19.72
CA GLY A 13 -25.08 -22.00 -18.76
C GLY A 13 -23.67 -21.53 -19.16
N LEU A 14 -23.56 -20.30 -19.65
CA LEU A 14 -22.28 -19.59 -19.66
C LEU A 14 -21.89 -19.38 -18.20
N ALA A 15 -21.01 -20.24 -17.69
CA ALA A 15 -20.26 -19.94 -16.50
C ALA A 15 -19.36 -18.76 -16.85
N GLY A 16 -19.76 -17.56 -16.45
CA GLY A 16 -18.90 -16.39 -16.46
C GLY A 16 -17.70 -16.71 -15.59
N LEU A 17 -16.54 -16.87 -16.22
CA LEU A 17 -15.27 -16.86 -15.54
C LEU A 17 -15.08 -15.42 -15.02
N SER A 18 -15.53 -15.17 -13.80
CA SER A 18 -15.02 -14.06 -13.03
C SER A 18 -13.54 -14.35 -12.85
N ALA A 19 -12.68 -13.71 -13.67
CA ALA A 19 -11.28 -13.56 -13.34
C ALA A 19 -11.23 -12.65 -12.11
N CYS A 20 -11.30 -13.24 -10.91
CA CYS A 20 -10.84 -12.59 -9.71
C CYS A 20 -9.35 -12.37 -9.94
N ASP A 21 -8.89 -11.12 -9.93
CA ASP A 21 -7.48 -10.78 -9.72
C ASP A 21 -7.13 -11.29 -8.32
N GLU A 22 -6.76 -12.56 -8.23
CA GLU A 22 -6.28 -13.14 -6.99
C GLU A 22 -4.87 -12.63 -6.77
N ASP A 23 -4.68 -11.88 -5.67
CA ASP A 23 -3.37 -11.52 -5.18
C ASP A 23 -2.55 -12.82 -5.01
N GLU A 24 -1.51 -12.99 -5.81
CA GLU A 24 -0.68 -14.17 -5.77
C GLU A 24 0.28 -14.11 -4.60
N ARG A 25 0.15 -15.06 -3.64
CA ARG A 25 1.13 -15.22 -2.58
C ARG A 25 2.46 -15.67 -3.19
N VAL A 26 3.52 -14.90 -2.93
CA VAL A 26 4.87 -15.19 -3.41
C VAL A 26 5.83 -15.36 -2.25
N ASP A 27 6.91 -16.09 -2.48
CA ASP A 27 8.00 -16.13 -1.51
C ASP A 27 8.76 -14.81 -1.56
N TYR A 28 8.99 -14.20 -0.39
CA TYR A 28 9.67 -12.92 -0.25
C TYR A 28 11.05 -12.90 -0.95
N GLN A 29 11.79 -14.03 -0.94
CA GLN A 29 13.10 -14.12 -1.60
C GLN A 29 13.08 -13.81 -3.11
N TYR A 30 11.93 -13.90 -3.78
CA TYR A 30 11.80 -13.62 -5.21
C TYR A 30 11.37 -12.18 -5.54
N LEU A 31 11.21 -11.33 -4.52
CA LEU A 31 10.93 -9.92 -4.75
C LEU A 31 12.20 -9.19 -5.25
N PRO A 32 12.07 -8.02 -5.89
CA PRO A 32 13.23 -7.23 -6.32
C PRO A 32 14.21 -6.91 -5.18
N ASP A 33 15.49 -6.85 -5.49
CA ASP A 33 16.56 -6.53 -4.51
C ASP A 33 16.32 -5.20 -3.78
N SER A 34 15.72 -4.22 -4.45
CA SER A 34 15.35 -2.94 -3.84
C SER A 34 14.33 -3.07 -2.72
N VAL A 35 13.41 -4.05 -2.80
CA VAL A 35 12.48 -4.37 -1.70
C VAL A 35 13.24 -4.96 -0.51
N HIS A 36 14.14 -5.91 -0.76
CA HIS A 36 15.00 -6.48 0.29
C HIS A 36 15.85 -5.41 0.97
N GLN A 37 16.44 -4.51 0.18
CA GLN A 37 17.24 -3.41 0.70
C GLN A 37 16.41 -2.46 1.56
N PHE A 38 15.21 -2.09 1.13
CA PHE A 38 14.30 -1.23 1.90
C PHE A 38 13.95 -1.86 3.25
N VAL A 39 13.53 -3.12 3.25
CA VAL A 39 13.17 -3.84 4.49
C VAL A 39 14.37 -3.98 5.42
N SER A 40 15.54 -4.37 4.90
CA SER A 40 16.75 -4.53 5.72
C SER A 40 17.26 -3.20 6.29
N THR A 41 17.08 -2.09 5.57
CA THR A 41 17.52 -0.77 6.02
C THR A 41 16.66 -0.23 7.17
N TYR A 42 15.34 -0.34 7.06
CA TYR A 42 14.42 0.32 8.01
C TYR A 42 13.76 -0.63 9.02
N PHE A 43 13.81 -1.93 8.75
CA PHE A 43 13.12 -2.97 9.53
C PHE A 43 14.01 -4.19 9.77
N SER A 44 15.29 -4.00 10.04
CA SER A 44 16.30 -5.06 10.19
C SER A 44 15.94 -6.10 11.26
N ASP A 45 15.28 -5.66 12.35
CA ASP A 45 14.91 -6.51 13.48
C ASP A 45 13.48 -7.09 13.35
N VAL A 46 12.83 -6.89 12.20
CA VAL A 46 11.45 -7.30 11.95
C VAL A 46 11.42 -8.39 10.88
N LYS A 47 10.59 -9.41 11.08
CA LYS A 47 10.44 -10.51 10.11
C LYS A 47 9.36 -10.19 9.09
N VAL A 48 9.58 -10.59 7.83
CA VAL A 48 8.54 -10.65 6.82
C VAL A 48 7.68 -11.88 7.09
N VAL A 49 6.38 -11.69 7.28
CA VAL A 49 5.43 -12.77 7.56
C VAL A 49 4.63 -13.20 6.32
N LYS A 50 4.50 -12.30 5.34
CA LYS A 50 3.77 -12.55 4.09
C LYS A 50 4.25 -11.62 2.99
N ALA A 51 4.26 -12.10 1.75
CA ALA A 51 4.43 -11.29 0.56
C ALA A 51 3.42 -11.70 -0.51
N GLU A 52 2.93 -10.72 -1.25
CA GLU A 52 2.00 -10.89 -2.37
C GLU A 52 2.46 -10.09 -3.59
N LYS A 53 2.12 -10.61 -4.75
CA LYS A 53 2.30 -9.96 -6.04
C LYS A 53 0.94 -9.78 -6.71
N LYS A 54 0.74 -8.60 -7.29
CA LYS A 54 -0.44 -8.23 -8.07
C LYS A 54 -0.12 -8.04 -9.54
N ASN A 55 -1.14 -8.05 -10.38
CA ASN A 55 -1.00 -7.77 -11.81
C ASN A 55 -0.96 -6.27 -12.11
N GLU A 56 -1.47 -5.44 -11.20
CA GLU A 56 -1.50 -3.98 -11.30
C GLU A 56 -0.58 -3.30 -10.27
N GLU A 57 -0.38 -1.99 -10.39
CA GLU A 57 0.42 -1.20 -9.44
C GLU A 57 -0.44 -0.73 -8.24
N PRO A 58 0.12 -0.74 -7.03
CA PRO A 58 1.46 -1.23 -6.66
C PRO A 58 1.58 -2.75 -6.78
N ARG A 59 2.70 -3.20 -7.35
CA ARG A 59 2.91 -4.59 -7.74
C ARG A 59 3.10 -5.55 -6.57
N TYR A 60 3.82 -5.12 -5.52
CA TYR A 60 4.17 -5.99 -4.40
C TYR A 60 3.62 -5.45 -3.09
N LYS A 61 3.17 -6.36 -2.23
CA LYS A 61 2.77 -6.05 -0.86
C LYS A 61 3.49 -6.98 0.11
N VAL A 62 4.03 -6.42 1.19
CA VAL A 62 4.80 -7.13 2.21
C VAL A 62 4.21 -6.80 3.58
N TRP A 63 3.99 -7.83 4.40
CA TRP A 63 3.55 -7.69 5.79
C TRP A 63 4.68 -8.07 6.73
N LEU A 64 4.89 -7.24 7.72
CA LEU A 64 5.91 -7.41 8.74
C LEU A 64 5.33 -7.92 10.06
N SER A 65 6.15 -8.61 10.84
CA SER A 65 5.72 -9.23 12.11
C SER A 65 5.34 -8.22 13.20
N ASN A 66 5.72 -6.96 13.07
CA ASN A 66 5.31 -5.85 13.93
C ASN A 66 3.99 -5.18 13.53
N GLY A 67 3.32 -5.68 12.46
CA GLY A 67 2.05 -5.16 11.96
C GLY A 67 2.16 -4.11 10.86
N PHE A 68 3.35 -3.71 10.45
CA PHE A 68 3.54 -2.82 9.31
C PHE A 68 3.17 -3.52 8.01
N GLU A 69 2.59 -2.75 7.08
CA GLU A 69 2.33 -3.16 5.70
C GLU A 69 3.09 -2.24 4.73
N LEU A 70 3.81 -2.84 3.80
CA LEU A 70 4.62 -2.14 2.80
C LEU A 70 4.09 -2.44 1.40
N LYS A 71 4.03 -1.42 0.54
CA LYS A 71 3.69 -1.60 -0.88
C LYS A 71 4.80 -1.05 -1.76
N PHE A 72 5.06 -1.74 -2.85
CA PHE A 72 6.13 -1.40 -3.79
C PHE A 72 5.63 -1.44 -5.22
N TYR A 73 6.15 -0.53 -6.05
CA TYR A 73 5.96 -0.56 -7.49
C TYR A 73 6.69 -1.74 -8.13
N LYS A 74 6.42 -2.01 -9.40
CA LYS A 74 7.04 -3.08 -10.19
C LYS A 74 8.57 -3.02 -10.20
N ASP A 75 9.15 -1.84 -10.22
CA ASP A 75 10.60 -1.60 -10.17
C ASP A 75 11.21 -1.82 -8.78
N GLY A 76 10.38 -2.10 -7.77
CA GLY A 76 10.79 -2.27 -6.37
C GLY A 76 10.92 -0.95 -5.59
N GLY A 77 10.59 0.19 -6.20
CA GLY A 77 10.50 1.47 -5.50
C GLY A 77 9.32 1.46 -4.51
N TRP A 78 9.51 2.05 -3.31
CA TRP A 78 8.43 2.12 -2.33
C TRP A 78 7.23 2.93 -2.85
N GLN A 79 6.04 2.50 -2.52
CA GLN A 79 4.80 3.22 -2.81
C GLN A 79 4.08 3.63 -1.53
N LYS A 80 4.01 2.72 -0.53
CA LYS A 80 3.31 2.99 0.73
C LYS A 80 3.99 2.29 1.89
N VAL A 81 4.05 2.96 3.02
CA VAL A 81 4.41 2.42 4.33
C VAL A 81 3.26 2.72 5.28
N ASP A 82 2.58 1.69 5.73
CA ASP A 82 1.45 1.78 6.66
C ASP A 82 1.88 1.15 8.00
N GLY A 83 1.94 1.98 9.03
CA GLY A 83 2.29 1.54 10.38
C GLY A 83 1.11 0.96 11.17
N ASN A 84 -0.10 0.90 10.61
CA ASN A 84 -1.31 0.52 11.33
C ASN A 84 -1.43 1.30 12.66
N LEU A 85 -1.39 2.62 12.58
CA LEU A 85 -1.38 3.60 13.68
C LEU A 85 -0.09 3.61 14.54
N GLN A 86 0.91 2.82 14.20
CA GLN A 86 2.24 2.93 14.79
C GLN A 86 3.06 4.00 14.08
N VAL A 87 3.87 4.73 14.82
CA VAL A 87 4.75 5.77 14.28
C VAL A 87 5.78 5.16 13.32
N LEU A 88 5.94 5.76 12.15
CA LEU A 88 6.95 5.32 11.19
C LEU A 88 8.36 5.60 11.73
N PRO A 89 9.35 4.72 11.48
CA PRO A 89 10.74 4.98 11.90
C PRO A 89 11.25 6.35 11.42
N SER A 90 11.89 7.10 12.31
CA SER A 90 12.37 8.46 11.99
C SER A 90 13.37 8.48 10.83
N ALA A 91 14.29 7.51 10.79
CA ALA A 91 15.26 7.38 9.70
C ALA A 91 14.54 7.18 8.34
N LEU A 92 13.52 6.33 8.31
CA LEU A 92 12.70 6.13 7.12
C LEU A 92 12.04 7.44 6.67
N GLN A 93 11.39 8.16 7.58
CA GLN A 93 10.72 9.43 7.24
C GLN A 93 11.70 10.43 6.63
N ILE A 94 12.89 10.59 7.21
CA ILE A 94 13.93 11.51 6.74
C ILE A 94 14.42 11.13 5.34
N ASP A 95 14.58 9.84 5.08
CA ASP A 95 15.15 9.36 3.81
C ASP A 95 14.14 9.38 2.65
N ILE A 96 12.85 9.16 2.92
CA ILE A 96 11.85 8.98 1.86
C ILE A 96 10.90 10.15 1.65
N LEU A 97 10.78 11.09 2.60
CA LEU A 97 9.86 12.21 2.52
C LEU A 97 10.62 13.53 2.29
N PRO A 98 10.05 14.47 1.49
CA PRO A 98 10.64 15.78 1.30
C PRO A 98 10.80 16.55 2.63
N GLY A 99 11.91 17.27 2.78
CA GLY A 99 12.17 18.07 3.98
C GLY A 99 11.10 19.13 4.28
N ASN A 100 10.53 19.74 3.23
CA ASN A 100 9.43 20.70 3.38
C ASN A 100 8.17 20.07 3.99
N LEU A 101 7.85 18.83 3.59
CA LEU A 101 6.75 18.06 4.15
C LEU A 101 6.98 17.82 5.65
N LEU A 102 8.16 17.33 6.02
CA LEU A 102 8.49 17.07 7.43
C LEU A 102 8.45 18.35 8.28
N THR A 103 8.96 19.47 7.74
CA THR A 103 8.89 20.78 8.39
C THR A 103 7.45 21.26 8.57
N TYR A 104 6.59 21.07 7.56
CA TYR A 104 5.18 21.43 7.65
C TYR A 104 4.48 20.63 8.77
N VAL A 105 4.66 19.31 8.82
CA VAL A 105 4.07 18.47 9.86
C VAL A 105 4.55 18.91 11.25
N ALA A 106 5.86 19.09 11.44
CA ALA A 106 6.43 19.50 12.72
C ALA A 106 5.90 20.88 13.19
N THR A 107 5.63 21.79 12.26
CA THR A 107 5.18 23.16 12.57
C THR A 107 3.69 23.25 12.82
N GLN A 108 2.89 22.58 11.97
CA GLN A 108 1.42 22.67 12.02
C GLN A 108 0.79 21.65 12.97
N TYR A 109 1.47 20.53 13.20
CA TYR A 109 1.01 19.40 14.03
C TYR A 109 2.11 18.96 15.01
N PRO A 110 2.59 19.83 15.90
CA PRO A 110 3.79 19.61 16.72
C PRO A 110 3.68 18.42 17.69
N THR A 111 2.47 17.96 17.99
CA THR A 111 2.22 16.82 18.89
C THR A 111 1.78 15.56 18.15
N ALA A 112 1.68 15.62 16.83
CA ALA A 112 1.28 14.47 16.01
C ALA A 112 2.51 13.79 15.38
N GLU A 113 2.35 12.51 15.08
CA GLU A 113 3.36 11.67 14.46
C GLU A 113 2.83 11.08 13.16
N VAL A 114 3.72 10.85 12.19
CA VAL A 114 3.38 10.20 10.93
C VAL A 114 3.24 8.70 11.16
N VAL A 115 2.07 8.15 10.82
CA VAL A 115 1.75 6.73 10.96
C VAL A 115 1.55 6.02 9.62
N GLU A 116 1.40 6.77 8.55
CA GLU A 116 1.36 6.26 7.18
C GLU A 116 2.01 7.27 6.23
N ALA A 117 2.70 6.77 5.22
CA ALA A 117 3.24 7.56 4.12
C ALA A 117 3.03 6.83 2.79
N ALA A 118 2.61 7.56 1.76
CA ALA A 118 2.46 7.05 0.42
C ALA A 118 3.06 8.01 -0.62
N ARG A 119 3.54 7.46 -1.72
CA ARG A 119 4.09 8.19 -2.86
C ARG A 119 3.31 7.87 -4.13
N TYR A 120 2.98 8.92 -4.87
CA TYR A 120 2.26 8.87 -6.15
C TYR A 120 3.00 9.73 -7.18
N ASP A 121 2.60 9.65 -8.45
CA ASP A 121 3.17 10.48 -9.51
C ASP A 121 2.99 11.99 -9.26
N TRP A 122 1.89 12.35 -8.58
CA TRP A 122 1.56 13.74 -8.27
C TRP A 122 2.19 14.27 -6.95
N GLY A 123 2.79 13.41 -6.12
CA GLY A 123 3.38 13.81 -4.85
C GLY A 123 3.24 12.77 -3.75
N TYR A 124 3.02 13.26 -2.54
CA TYR A 124 3.01 12.44 -1.32
C TYR A 124 1.74 12.62 -0.52
N GLU A 125 1.40 11.57 0.22
CA GLU A 125 0.31 11.55 1.19
C GLU A 125 0.84 11.02 2.51
N VAL A 126 0.52 11.67 3.62
CA VAL A 126 0.84 11.18 4.96
C VAL A 126 -0.39 11.23 5.85
N GLU A 127 -0.53 10.23 6.72
CA GLU A 127 -1.53 10.20 7.77
C GLU A 127 -0.88 10.42 9.13
N LEU A 128 -1.53 11.26 9.95
CA LEU A 128 -1.09 11.61 11.29
C LEU A 128 -1.98 10.94 12.35
N ASN A 129 -1.39 10.54 13.48
CA ASN A 129 -2.08 9.93 14.61
C ASN A 129 -2.94 10.89 15.45
N THR A 130 -3.57 11.84 14.82
CA THR A 130 -4.50 12.77 15.46
C THR A 130 -5.87 12.13 15.70
N ALA A 131 -6.72 12.77 16.51
CA ALA A 131 -8.10 12.32 16.75
C ALA A 131 -9.07 13.48 16.45
N PRO A 132 -9.81 13.46 15.33
CA PRO A 132 -9.78 12.44 14.25
C PRO A 132 -8.45 12.41 13.49
N LEU A 133 -8.20 11.33 12.74
CA LEU A 133 -7.02 11.22 11.89
C LEU A 133 -6.98 12.35 10.85
N VAL A 134 -5.80 12.86 10.58
CA VAL A 134 -5.58 13.86 9.53
C VAL A 134 -4.73 13.28 8.44
N GLU A 135 -5.21 13.34 7.20
CA GLU A 135 -4.48 13.03 5.99
C GLU A 135 -4.04 14.32 5.30
N LEU A 136 -2.78 14.41 4.95
CA LEU A 136 -2.16 15.55 4.29
C LEU A 136 -1.62 15.13 2.92
N LYS A 137 -1.95 15.89 1.88
CA LYS A 137 -1.43 15.70 0.52
C LYS A 137 -0.46 16.80 0.14
N PHE A 138 0.67 16.42 -0.42
CA PHE A 138 1.77 17.29 -0.81
C PHE A 138 2.14 17.07 -2.27
N ASP A 139 2.63 18.11 -2.93
CA ASP A 139 3.24 17.97 -4.25
C ASP A 139 4.62 17.28 -4.17
N ASN A 140 5.28 17.08 -5.32
CA ASN A 140 6.58 16.44 -5.40
C ASN A 140 7.70 17.23 -4.70
N ASP A 141 7.53 18.54 -4.50
CA ASP A 141 8.47 19.41 -3.80
C ASP A 141 8.19 19.46 -2.28
N GLY A 142 7.15 18.77 -1.81
CA GLY A 142 6.75 18.72 -0.40
C GLY A 142 5.93 19.93 0.05
N ASN A 143 5.29 20.66 -0.87
CA ASN A 143 4.35 21.73 -0.51
C ASN A 143 2.94 21.16 -0.35
N VAL A 144 2.23 21.61 0.71
CA VAL A 144 0.89 21.12 1.01
C VAL A 144 -0.10 21.46 -0.11
N ARG A 145 -0.95 20.51 -0.48
CA ARG A 145 -2.02 20.65 -1.48
C ARG A 145 -3.41 20.53 -0.89
N GLN A 146 -3.61 19.57 0.02
CA GLN A 146 -4.90 19.23 0.57
C GLN A 146 -4.76 18.71 2.01
N ILE A 147 -5.76 19.00 2.84
CA ILE A 147 -5.88 18.53 4.21
C ILE A 147 -7.25 17.89 4.35
N ASP A 148 -7.29 16.57 4.59
CA ASP A 148 -8.50 15.82 4.87
C ASP A 148 -8.55 15.46 6.36
N ARG A 149 -9.71 15.65 6.98
CA ARG A 149 -9.96 15.31 8.37
C ARG A 149 -11.07 14.28 8.42
N GLY A 150 -10.74 13.10 8.94
CA GLY A 150 -11.66 11.99 9.11
C GLY A 150 -12.74 12.23 10.17
#